data_d1f355175a289ee199d733b93d53b7e8
#
_entry.id   d1f355175a289ee199d733b93d53b7e8
#
_cell.length_a   1.000
_cell.length_b   1.000
_cell.length_c   1.000
_cell.angle_alpha   90.00
_cell.angle_beta   90.00
_cell.angle_gamma   90.00
#
_symmetry.space_group_name_H-M   'P 1'
#
loop_
_entity.id
_entity.type
_entity.pdbx_description
1 polymer ?
#
loop_
_entity_poly.entity_id
_entity_poly.type
_entity_poly.pdbx_seq_one_letter_code
_entity_poly.pdbx_strand_id
1 'polypeptide(L)'
;ISEPSNPWIAGVASLFTREFFEGARARLAPGGIICQWAHTYTISERDLRSIVATFTSVFPNGTAWMVNDNDVLMVASLDPVVPMLGNIESHWSRATAAGNLAEVGAIEPFDVLSLFAAGPAELARYGAGADVLDDDRMRLEFSAPREIHNASTGDNDASFAAITQFDALPELVRSRRERATAAQWRGRADMMAKSDAYSIAYDD
;
A
#
# COMPACT_ATOMS: atom_id res chain seq x y z
N ILE A 1 -5.48 -4.29 10.43
CA ILE A 1 -4.16 -4.08 9.82
C ILE A 1 -3.49 -5.44 9.70
N SER A 2 -2.95 -5.74 8.54
CA SER A 2 -2.12 -6.91 8.25
C SER A 2 -0.75 -6.39 7.79
N GLU A 3 0.25 -6.64 8.60
CA GLU A 3 1.64 -6.26 8.37
C GLU A 3 2.48 -7.53 8.50
N PRO A 4 2.38 -8.42 7.51
CA PRO A 4 3.16 -9.65 7.54
C PRO A 4 4.65 -9.33 7.36
N SER A 5 5.49 -10.16 7.93
CA SER A 5 6.90 -10.18 7.55
C SER A 5 7.06 -10.51 6.06
N ASN A 6 8.26 -10.44 5.56
CA ASN A 6 8.56 -10.66 4.15
C ASN A 6 8.08 -12.02 3.64
N PRO A 7 7.53 -12.11 2.42
CA PRO A 7 6.90 -13.34 1.89
C PRO A 7 7.87 -14.49 1.63
N TRP A 8 9.19 -14.25 1.69
CA TRP A 8 10.19 -15.33 1.66
C TRP A 8 10.36 -16.06 3.00
N ILE A 9 9.72 -15.60 4.06
CA ILE A 9 9.68 -16.29 5.36
C ILE A 9 8.59 -17.36 5.30
N ALA A 10 8.94 -18.58 5.67
CA ALA A 10 8.04 -19.73 5.60
C ALA A 10 6.71 -19.47 6.32
N GLY A 11 5.60 -19.75 5.62
CA GLY A 11 4.25 -19.56 6.10
C GLY A 11 3.66 -18.16 5.93
N VAL A 12 4.49 -17.14 5.70
CA VAL A 12 4.01 -15.75 5.54
C VAL A 12 3.22 -15.55 4.25
N ALA A 13 3.54 -16.30 3.20
CA ALA A 13 2.84 -16.25 1.93
C ALA A 13 1.32 -16.49 2.05
N SER A 14 0.88 -17.24 3.08
CA SER A 14 -0.55 -17.48 3.35
C SER A 14 -1.34 -16.19 3.68
N LEU A 15 -0.67 -15.14 4.09
CA LEU A 15 -1.28 -13.82 4.39
C LEU A 15 -1.51 -12.97 3.13
N PHE A 16 -1.20 -13.51 1.96
CA PHE A 16 -1.42 -12.88 0.66
C PHE A 16 -2.36 -13.70 -0.24
N THR A 17 -2.99 -14.75 0.28
CA THR A 17 -3.91 -15.61 -0.49
C THR A 17 -5.33 -15.03 -0.55
N ARG A 18 -6.08 -15.48 -1.54
CA ARG A 18 -7.49 -15.12 -1.68
C ARG A 18 -8.29 -15.51 -0.45
N GLU A 19 -8.04 -16.72 0.09
CA GLU A 19 -8.73 -17.25 1.26
C GLU A 19 -8.48 -16.37 2.51
N PHE A 20 -7.26 -15.88 2.68
CA PHE A 20 -6.94 -14.91 3.72
C PHE A 20 -7.75 -13.62 3.56
N PHE A 21 -7.77 -13.04 2.37
CA PHE A 21 -8.51 -11.79 2.12
C PHE A 21 -10.03 -11.98 2.21
N GLU A 22 -10.57 -13.12 1.75
CA GLU A 22 -11.99 -13.47 1.94
C GLU A 22 -12.34 -13.60 3.43
N GLY A 23 -11.47 -14.25 4.20
CA GLY A 23 -11.59 -14.34 5.65
C GLY A 23 -11.55 -12.98 6.35
N ALA A 24 -10.67 -12.09 5.92
CA ALA A 24 -10.60 -10.72 6.40
C ALA A 24 -11.87 -9.93 6.04
N ARG A 25 -12.31 -10.02 4.76
CA ARG A 25 -13.54 -9.37 4.29
C ARG A 25 -14.77 -9.79 5.09
N ALA A 26 -14.90 -11.08 5.38
CA ALA A 26 -16.02 -11.61 6.14
C ALA A 26 -16.08 -11.09 7.60
N ARG A 27 -14.98 -10.57 8.12
CA ARG A 27 -14.85 -10.04 9.48
C ARG A 27 -14.88 -8.52 9.56
N LEU A 28 -14.90 -7.83 8.43
CA LEU A 28 -15.02 -6.36 8.45
C LEU A 28 -16.41 -5.95 8.92
N ALA A 29 -16.43 -5.09 9.92
CA ALA A 29 -17.65 -4.39 10.33
C ALA A 29 -18.08 -3.38 9.24
N PRO A 30 -19.35 -2.94 9.22
CA PRO A 30 -19.77 -1.82 8.37
C PRO A 30 -18.85 -0.60 8.58
N GLY A 31 -18.33 -0.04 7.49
CA GLY A 31 -17.35 1.05 7.54
C GLY A 31 -15.94 0.63 8.00
N GLY A 32 -15.72 -0.68 8.23
CA GLY A 32 -14.40 -1.21 8.57
C GLY A 32 -13.42 -1.13 7.39
N ILE A 33 -12.14 -0.96 7.73
CA ILE A 33 -11.04 -0.83 6.76
C ILE A 33 -10.04 -1.96 6.99
N ILE A 34 -9.62 -2.61 5.91
CA ILE A 34 -8.41 -3.43 5.89
C ILE A 34 -7.26 -2.60 5.36
N CYS A 35 -6.10 -2.74 5.99
CA CYS A 35 -4.83 -2.25 5.49
C CYS A 35 -3.87 -3.43 5.41
N GLN A 36 -3.41 -3.74 4.20
CA GLN A 36 -2.44 -4.79 3.92
C GLN A 36 -1.13 -4.15 3.48
N TRP A 37 -0.07 -4.42 4.21
CA TRP A 37 1.27 -4.03 3.82
C TRP A 37 1.86 -5.05 2.82
N ALA A 38 2.63 -4.54 1.87
CA ALA A 38 3.51 -5.30 1.00
C ALA A 38 4.74 -4.44 0.65
N HIS A 39 5.90 -5.10 0.50
CA HIS A 39 7.10 -4.40 0.05
C HIS A 39 7.29 -4.55 -1.47
N THR A 40 8.07 -3.67 -2.05
CA THR A 40 8.39 -3.67 -3.48
C THR A 40 9.81 -4.20 -3.76
N TYR A 41 10.67 -4.24 -2.74
CA TYR A 41 12.05 -4.73 -2.82
C TYR A 41 12.14 -6.26 -2.67
N THR A 42 13.16 -6.84 -3.23
CA THR A 42 13.47 -8.29 -3.11
C THR A 42 12.28 -9.21 -3.44
N ILE A 43 11.42 -8.76 -4.35
CA ILE A 43 10.25 -9.50 -4.86
C ILE A 43 10.21 -9.33 -6.38
N SER A 44 9.81 -10.36 -7.12
CA SER A 44 9.64 -10.22 -8.56
C SER A 44 8.42 -9.36 -8.89
N GLU A 45 8.46 -8.63 -10.02
CA GLU A 45 7.30 -7.89 -10.53
C GLU A 45 6.09 -8.83 -10.68
N ARG A 46 6.33 -10.06 -11.12
CA ARG A 46 5.28 -11.07 -11.24
C ARG A 46 4.60 -11.35 -9.91
N ASP A 47 5.37 -11.54 -8.84
CA ASP A 47 4.83 -11.85 -7.52
C ASP A 47 4.10 -10.65 -6.92
N LEU A 48 4.65 -9.44 -7.07
CA LEU A 48 3.98 -8.22 -6.63
C LEU A 48 2.65 -8.01 -7.37
N ARG A 49 2.63 -8.22 -8.69
CA ARG A 49 1.39 -8.18 -9.48
C ARG A 49 0.39 -9.24 -9.04
N SER A 50 0.85 -10.43 -8.67
CA SER A 50 -0.01 -11.50 -8.14
C SER A 50 -0.61 -11.15 -6.79
N ILE A 51 0.16 -10.51 -5.89
CA ILE A 51 -0.34 -9.97 -4.61
C ILE A 51 -1.45 -8.95 -4.88
N VAL A 52 -1.20 -7.97 -5.75
CA VAL A 52 -2.19 -6.94 -6.09
C VAL A 52 -3.43 -7.54 -6.76
N ALA A 53 -3.26 -8.48 -7.70
CA ALA A 53 -4.38 -9.17 -8.35
C ALA A 53 -5.23 -9.94 -7.34
N THR A 54 -4.59 -10.61 -6.38
CA THR A 54 -5.28 -11.36 -5.34
C THR A 54 -6.07 -10.43 -4.43
N PHE A 55 -5.45 -9.35 -3.96
CA PHE A 55 -6.11 -8.35 -3.13
C PHE A 55 -7.33 -7.75 -3.84
N THR A 56 -7.16 -7.31 -5.10
CA THR A 56 -8.24 -6.66 -5.87
C THR A 56 -9.35 -7.62 -6.28
N SER A 57 -9.06 -8.93 -6.39
CA SER A 57 -10.09 -9.94 -6.65
C SER A 57 -11.13 -10.03 -5.52
N VAL A 58 -10.71 -9.73 -4.29
CA VAL A 58 -11.58 -9.74 -3.09
C VAL A 58 -12.06 -8.34 -2.74
N PHE A 59 -11.21 -7.33 -2.95
CA PHE A 59 -11.46 -5.92 -2.64
C PHE A 59 -11.38 -5.06 -3.90
N PRO A 60 -12.39 -5.10 -4.79
CA PRO A 60 -12.34 -4.39 -6.07
C PRO A 60 -12.29 -2.86 -5.94
N ASN A 61 -12.65 -2.32 -4.76
CA ASN A 61 -12.56 -0.89 -4.43
C ASN A 61 -11.25 -0.50 -3.71
N GLY A 62 -10.25 -1.39 -3.72
CA GLY A 62 -8.97 -1.17 -3.07
C GLY A 62 -8.20 0.02 -3.65
N THR A 63 -7.37 0.62 -2.81
CA THR A 63 -6.46 1.71 -3.14
C THR A 63 -5.06 1.36 -2.67
N ALA A 64 -4.03 1.99 -3.25
CA ALA A 64 -2.65 1.82 -2.82
C ALA A 64 -2.01 3.15 -2.43
N TRP A 65 -1.12 3.07 -1.45
CA TRP A 65 -0.43 4.18 -0.83
C TRP A 65 1.05 3.84 -0.70
N MET A 66 1.93 4.69 -1.23
CA MET A 66 3.38 4.52 -1.10
C MET A 66 3.84 5.26 0.17
N VAL A 67 4.27 4.49 1.17
CA VAL A 67 4.67 5.06 2.47
C VAL A 67 6.11 5.55 2.43
N ASN A 68 6.95 4.82 1.72
CA ASN A 68 8.33 5.17 1.37
C ASN A 68 8.60 4.62 -0.04
N ASP A 69 9.84 4.62 -0.48
CA ASP A 69 10.20 4.12 -1.82
C ASP A 69 10.08 2.59 -1.94
N ASN A 70 9.90 1.87 -0.83
CA ASN A 70 9.96 0.41 -0.78
C ASN A 70 8.68 -0.27 -0.25
N ASP A 71 7.74 0.51 0.31
CA ASP A 71 6.56 -0.03 0.98
C ASP A 71 5.26 0.48 0.39
N VAL A 72 4.36 -0.44 0.11
CA VAL A 72 3.01 -0.14 -0.35
C VAL A 72 1.97 -0.63 0.67
N LEU A 73 1.05 0.25 1.04
CA LEU A 73 -0.14 -0.11 1.79
C LEU A 73 -1.32 -0.24 0.83
N MET A 74 -1.91 -1.42 0.77
CA MET A 74 -3.18 -1.63 0.07
C MET A 74 -4.32 -1.47 1.07
N VAL A 75 -5.17 -0.48 0.83
CA VAL A 75 -6.26 -0.09 1.74
C VAL A 75 -7.60 -0.32 1.06
N ALA A 76 -8.48 -1.04 1.72
CA ALA A 76 -9.83 -1.30 1.21
C ALA A 76 -10.88 -1.31 2.32
N SER A 77 -12.14 -1.20 1.90
CA SER A 77 -13.33 -1.35 2.72
C SER A 77 -14.39 -2.12 1.92
N LEU A 78 -15.47 -2.51 2.55
CA LEU A 78 -16.66 -3.03 1.85
C LEU A 78 -17.28 -1.93 0.95
N ASP A 79 -17.17 -0.68 1.37
CA ASP A 79 -17.59 0.50 0.62
C ASP A 79 -16.39 1.12 -0.14
N PRO A 80 -16.62 1.93 -1.18
CA PRO A 80 -15.55 2.64 -1.86
C PRO A 80 -14.74 3.55 -0.93
N VAL A 81 -13.40 3.40 -0.91
CA VAL A 81 -12.51 4.19 -0.06
C VAL A 81 -12.34 5.62 -0.57
N VAL A 82 -12.32 5.82 -1.88
CA VAL A 82 -12.06 7.14 -2.49
C VAL A 82 -13.01 8.25 -1.99
N PRO A 83 -14.33 8.04 -1.87
CA PRO A 83 -15.22 9.05 -1.29
C PRO A 83 -14.95 9.38 0.18
N MET A 84 -14.28 8.46 0.91
CA MET A 84 -13.96 8.63 2.34
C MET A 84 -12.67 9.41 2.58
N LEU A 85 -11.89 9.74 1.55
CA LEU A 85 -10.61 10.47 1.71
C LEU A 85 -10.77 11.81 2.41
N GLY A 86 -11.91 12.48 2.25
CA GLY A 86 -12.24 13.73 2.98
C GLY A 86 -12.30 13.55 4.50
N ASN A 87 -12.49 12.34 4.98
CA ASN A 87 -12.46 12.05 6.41
C ASN A 87 -11.07 12.27 7.02
N ILE A 88 -9.99 12.14 6.23
CA ILE A 88 -8.63 12.41 6.68
C ILE A 88 -8.54 13.87 7.14
N GLU A 89 -9.06 14.81 6.36
CA GLU A 89 -9.06 16.23 6.71
C GLU A 89 -10.01 16.55 7.86
N SER A 90 -11.26 16.10 7.75
CA SER A 90 -12.32 16.45 8.71
C SER A 90 -12.08 15.85 10.09
N HIS A 91 -11.32 14.78 10.20
CA HIS A 91 -11.04 14.10 11.47
C HIS A 91 -9.59 14.27 11.94
N TRP A 92 -8.78 15.05 11.24
CA TRP A 92 -7.36 15.24 11.58
C TRP A 92 -7.13 15.73 13.01
N SER A 93 -7.96 16.65 13.45
CA SER A 93 -7.85 17.24 14.80
C SER A 93 -8.27 16.30 15.96
N ARG A 94 -8.69 15.08 15.67
CA ARG A 94 -8.95 14.09 16.73
C ARG A 94 -7.62 13.67 17.34
N ALA A 95 -7.37 14.14 18.55
CA ALA A 95 -6.08 14.24 19.22
C ALA A 95 -5.20 12.99 19.17
N THR A 96 -5.78 11.78 19.24
CA THR A 96 -5.00 10.54 19.29
C THR A 96 -4.34 10.21 17.94
N ALA A 97 -5.09 10.30 16.84
CA ALA A 97 -4.57 9.94 15.51
C ALA A 97 -3.50 10.96 15.03
N ALA A 98 -3.75 12.26 15.22
CA ALA A 98 -2.78 13.30 14.84
C ALA A 98 -1.49 13.19 15.68
N GLY A 99 -1.59 12.85 16.97
CA GLY A 99 -0.41 12.64 17.81
C GLY A 99 0.45 11.50 17.33
N ASN A 100 -0.13 10.34 17.05
CA ASN A 100 0.59 9.17 16.56
C ASN A 100 1.22 9.42 15.17
N LEU A 101 0.50 10.12 14.28
CA LEU A 101 1.00 10.46 12.95
C LEU A 101 2.16 11.46 13.03
N ALA A 102 2.14 12.39 13.98
CA ALA A 102 3.23 13.34 14.20
C ALA A 102 4.55 12.65 14.65
N GLU A 103 4.46 11.50 15.33
CA GLU A 103 5.63 10.72 15.72
C GLU A 103 6.42 10.23 14.49
N VAL A 104 5.71 9.87 13.41
CA VAL A 104 6.32 9.48 12.13
C VAL A 104 6.51 10.65 11.17
N GLY A 105 6.25 11.87 11.61
CA GLY A 105 6.49 13.09 10.83
C GLY A 105 5.31 13.57 9.98
N ALA A 106 4.16 12.89 10.01
CA ALA A 106 2.94 13.36 9.35
C ALA A 106 2.23 14.37 10.25
N ILE A 107 2.35 15.67 9.93
CA ILE A 107 1.89 16.78 10.77
C ILE A 107 0.61 17.46 10.26
N GLU A 108 0.25 17.19 9.01
CA GLU A 108 -0.96 17.73 8.38
C GLU A 108 -1.62 16.70 7.42
N PRO A 109 -2.91 16.87 7.07
CA PRO A 109 -3.61 15.95 6.16
C PRO A 109 -2.93 15.73 4.83
N PHE A 110 -2.22 16.75 4.31
CA PHE A 110 -1.49 16.66 3.05
C PHE A 110 -0.43 15.56 3.09
N ASP A 111 0.27 15.39 4.21
CA ASP A 111 1.34 14.42 4.35
C ASP A 111 0.81 13.01 4.05
N VAL A 112 -0.36 12.64 4.63
CA VAL A 112 -1.02 11.36 4.36
C VAL A 112 -1.61 11.31 2.96
N LEU A 113 -2.38 12.32 2.53
CA LEU A 113 -3.01 12.33 1.21
C LEU A 113 -1.99 12.27 0.06
N SER A 114 -0.80 12.82 0.27
CA SER A 114 0.28 12.80 -0.72
C SER A 114 0.87 11.40 -0.98
N LEU A 115 0.66 10.44 -0.06
CA LEU A 115 1.10 9.06 -0.21
C LEU A 115 0.18 8.24 -1.14
N PHE A 116 -1.02 8.74 -1.46
CA PHE A 116 -1.95 8.03 -2.35
C PHE A 116 -1.30 7.76 -3.71
N ALA A 117 -1.17 6.51 -4.10
CA ALA A 117 -0.50 6.11 -5.33
C ALA A 117 -1.47 5.67 -6.42
N ALA A 118 -2.43 4.80 -6.09
CA ALA A 118 -3.31 4.22 -7.09
C ALA A 118 -4.73 4.00 -6.57
N GLY A 119 -5.70 4.25 -7.42
CA GLY A 119 -7.10 3.91 -7.22
C GLY A 119 -7.46 2.50 -7.72
N PRO A 120 -8.74 2.11 -7.61
CA PRO A 120 -9.19 0.78 -8.01
C PRO A 120 -8.89 0.43 -9.47
N ALA A 121 -9.05 1.38 -10.39
CA ALA A 121 -8.81 1.15 -11.82
C ALA A 121 -7.33 0.92 -12.12
N GLU A 122 -6.45 1.67 -11.48
CA GLU A 122 -4.99 1.54 -11.61
C GLU A 122 -4.52 0.20 -11.07
N LEU A 123 -4.99 -0.20 -9.87
CA LEU A 123 -4.68 -1.50 -9.29
C LEU A 123 -5.17 -2.66 -10.14
N ALA A 124 -6.40 -2.57 -10.67
CA ALA A 124 -6.93 -3.58 -11.56
C ALA A 124 -6.08 -3.72 -12.84
N ARG A 125 -5.60 -2.62 -13.41
CA ARG A 125 -4.69 -2.65 -14.57
C ARG A 125 -3.34 -3.27 -14.23
N TYR A 126 -2.78 -2.91 -13.08
CA TYR A 126 -1.48 -3.46 -12.64
C TYR A 126 -1.56 -4.97 -12.43
N GLY A 127 -2.61 -5.46 -11.77
CA GLY A 127 -2.84 -6.88 -11.55
C GLY A 127 -3.35 -7.66 -12.77
N ALA A 128 -3.67 -6.98 -13.89
CA ALA A 128 -4.30 -7.62 -15.04
C ALA A 128 -3.43 -8.76 -15.61
N GLY A 129 -4.03 -9.95 -15.73
CA GLY A 129 -3.37 -11.15 -16.24
C GLY A 129 -2.37 -11.80 -15.28
N ALA A 130 -2.19 -11.28 -14.06
CA ALA A 130 -1.41 -11.95 -13.03
C ALA A 130 -2.20 -13.08 -12.38
N ASP A 131 -1.49 -14.05 -11.83
CA ASP A 131 -2.09 -15.18 -11.12
C ASP A 131 -2.70 -14.70 -9.78
N VAL A 132 -3.87 -15.20 -9.45
CA VAL A 132 -4.44 -15.06 -8.11
C VAL A 132 -3.81 -16.13 -7.21
N LEU A 133 -3.27 -15.69 -6.08
CA LEU A 133 -2.65 -16.57 -5.08
C LEU A 133 -3.74 -17.29 -4.27
N ASP A 134 -3.56 -18.57 -4.06
CA ASP A 134 -4.48 -19.44 -3.31
C ASP A 134 -3.71 -20.34 -2.33
N ASP A 135 -4.41 -20.84 -1.30
CA ASP A 135 -3.83 -21.71 -0.28
C ASP A 135 -3.43 -23.09 -0.83
N ASP A 136 -4.03 -23.53 -1.94
CA ASP A 136 -3.77 -24.86 -2.50
C ASP A 136 -2.43 -24.95 -3.21
N ARG A 137 -1.95 -23.83 -3.79
CA ARG A 137 -0.73 -23.82 -4.60
C ARG A 137 0.44 -23.10 -3.94
N MET A 138 0.18 -22.20 -3.01
CA MET A 138 1.19 -21.44 -2.22
C MET A 138 2.38 -20.97 -3.07
N ARG A 139 2.11 -20.42 -4.26
CA ARG A 139 3.18 -20.08 -5.24
C ARG A 139 4.20 -19.11 -4.68
N LEU A 140 3.72 -18.10 -3.95
CA LEU A 140 4.58 -17.08 -3.35
C LEU A 140 5.56 -17.67 -2.33
N GLU A 141 5.16 -18.72 -1.60
CA GLU A 141 6.02 -19.45 -0.66
C GLU A 141 7.28 -20.02 -1.33
N PHE A 142 7.17 -20.39 -2.62
CA PHE A 142 8.27 -20.99 -3.37
C PHE A 142 9.00 -20.01 -4.29
N SER A 143 8.34 -18.94 -4.75
CA SER A 143 8.96 -17.95 -5.64
C SER A 143 9.73 -16.88 -4.86
N ALA A 144 9.15 -16.32 -3.80
CA ALA A 144 9.75 -15.21 -3.07
C ALA A 144 11.16 -15.51 -2.50
N PRO A 145 11.45 -16.70 -1.91
CA PRO A 145 12.80 -16.98 -1.42
C PRO A 145 13.89 -16.99 -2.49
N ARG A 146 13.52 -17.21 -3.77
CA ARG A 146 14.49 -17.22 -4.87
C ARG A 146 14.95 -15.81 -5.25
N GLU A 147 14.12 -14.82 -4.98
CA GLU A 147 14.38 -13.43 -5.34
C GLU A 147 15.37 -12.75 -4.37
N ILE A 148 15.55 -13.27 -3.15
CA ILE A 148 16.51 -12.74 -2.16
C ILE A 148 17.95 -12.65 -2.73
N HIS A 149 18.30 -13.57 -3.61
CA HIS A 149 19.63 -13.64 -4.24
C HIS A 149 19.63 -13.15 -5.69
N ASN A 150 18.51 -12.64 -6.18
CA ASN A 150 18.36 -12.21 -7.56
C ASN A 150 18.56 -10.68 -7.64
N ALA A 151 19.76 -10.25 -8.06
CA ALA A 151 20.08 -8.84 -8.25
C ALA A 151 19.22 -8.14 -9.34
N SER A 152 18.40 -8.89 -10.07
CA SER A 152 17.49 -8.39 -11.09
C SER A 152 16.03 -8.28 -10.62
N THR A 153 15.76 -8.29 -9.33
CA THR A 153 14.47 -7.86 -8.81
C THR A 153 14.32 -6.40 -9.22
N GLY A 154 13.60 -6.21 -10.31
CA GLY A 154 13.55 -4.96 -11.05
C GLY A 154 13.08 -3.81 -10.18
N ASP A 155 13.16 -2.65 -10.73
CA ASP A 155 12.66 -1.41 -10.14
C ASP A 155 11.12 -1.49 -10.02
N ASN A 156 10.65 -2.34 -9.07
CA ASN A 156 9.24 -2.52 -8.79
C ASN A 156 8.62 -1.22 -8.30
N ASP A 157 9.41 -0.36 -7.65
CA ASP A 157 8.98 0.96 -7.20
C ASP A 157 8.65 1.84 -8.39
N ALA A 158 9.54 1.90 -9.39
CA ALA A 158 9.27 2.63 -10.62
C ALA A 158 8.09 2.02 -11.39
N SER A 159 8.00 0.68 -11.46
CA SER A 159 6.89 -0.02 -12.11
C SER A 159 5.56 0.28 -11.41
N PHE A 160 5.55 0.28 -10.08
CA PHE A 160 4.37 0.61 -9.29
C PHE A 160 4.04 2.11 -9.35
N ALA A 161 5.05 2.97 -9.27
CA ALA A 161 4.87 4.41 -9.43
C ALA A 161 4.36 4.79 -10.83
N ALA A 162 4.75 4.05 -11.87
CA ALA A 162 4.31 4.28 -13.25
C ALA A 162 2.80 4.02 -13.48
N ILE A 163 2.13 3.27 -12.60
CA ILE A 163 0.67 3.11 -12.68
C ILE A 163 -0.08 4.35 -12.16
N THR A 164 0.60 5.19 -11.38
CA THR A 164 0.04 6.44 -10.87
C THR A 164 -0.06 7.44 -12.02
N GLN A 165 -1.27 7.66 -12.50
CA GLN A 165 -1.54 8.71 -13.48
C GLN A 165 -2.11 9.92 -12.76
N PHE A 166 -1.44 11.07 -12.90
CA PHE A 166 -1.86 12.30 -12.19
C PHE A 166 -3.32 12.66 -12.50
N ASP A 167 -3.74 12.53 -13.76
CA ASP A 167 -5.11 12.83 -14.17
C ASP A 167 -6.16 11.82 -13.65
N ALA A 168 -5.71 10.62 -13.26
CA ALA A 168 -6.57 9.59 -12.68
C ALA A 168 -6.64 9.65 -11.15
N LEU A 169 -5.86 10.53 -10.51
CA LEU A 169 -5.93 10.73 -9.06
C LEU A 169 -7.33 11.22 -8.66
N PRO A 170 -7.84 10.76 -7.50
CA PRO A 170 -9.06 11.32 -6.94
C PRO A 170 -8.96 12.85 -6.84
N GLU A 171 -10.06 13.55 -7.13
CA GLU A 171 -10.10 15.03 -7.20
C GLU A 171 -9.51 15.68 -5.94
N LEU A 172 -9.81 15.14 -4.76
CA LEU A 172 -9.24 15.65 -3.52
C LEU A 172 -7.71 15.57 -3.51
N VAL A 173 -7.15 14.42 -3.85
CA VAL A 173 -5.69 14.19 -3.85
C VAL A 173 -5.02 15.09 -4.90
N ARG A 174 -5.56 15.11 -6.12
CA ARG A 174 -5.06 15.95 -7.22
C ARG A 174 -5.05 17.42 -6.82
N SER A 175 -6.19 17.93 -6.37
CA SER A 175 -6.34 19.32 -5.93
C SER A 175 -5.37 19.70 -4.79
N ARG A 176 -5.13 18.78 -3.86
CA ARG A 176 -4.16 19.01 -2.78
C ARG A 176 -2.73 19.03 -3.27
N ARG A 177 -2.36 18.14 -4.19
CA ARG A 177 -1.01 18.15 -4.80
C ARG A 177 -0.76 19.40 -5.65
N GLU A 178 -1.74 19.83 -6.45
CA GLU A 178 -1.63 21.03 -7.29
C GLU A 178 -1.45 22.33 -6.47
N ARG A 179 -2.09 22.39 -5.31
CA ARG A 179 -2.07 23.59 -4.44
C ARG A 179 -1.00 23.53 -3.36
N ALA A 180 -0.28 22.41 -3.26
CA ALA A 180 0.70 22.21 -2.21
C ALA A 180 1.85 23.22 -2.33
N THR A 181 2.18 23.81 -1.21
CA THR A 181 3.32 24.74 -1.09
C THR A 181 4.65 24.00 -1.07
N ALA A 182 5.73 24.70 -1.35
CA ALA A 182 7.07 24.14 -1.22
C ALA A 182 7.38 23.67 0.23
N ALA A 183 6.75 24.28 1.23
CA ALA A 183 6.89 23.83 2.62
C ALA A 183 6.22 22.48 2.86
N GLN A 184 5.04 22.26 2.31
CA GLN A 184 4.32 20.98 2.39
C GLN A 184 5.07 19.85 1.68
N TRP A 185 5.62 20.11 0.49
CA TRP A 185 6.45 19.12 -0.20
C TRP A 185 7.74 18.78 0.55
N ARG A 186 8.37 19.77 1.24
CA ARG A 186 9.52 19.49 2.13
C ARG A 186 9.09 18.66 3.34
N GLY A 187 7.97 19.01 4.00
CA GLY A 187 7.43 18.24 5.12
C GLY A 187 7.20 16.77 4.76
N ARG A 188 6.60 16.53 3.57
CA ARG A 188 6.46 15.17 3.04
C ARG A 188 7.81 14.47 2.85
N ALA A 189 8.80 15.15 2.28
CA ALA A 189 10.13 14.57 2.08
C ALA A 189 10.81 14.23 3.42
N ASP A 190 10.67 15.10 4.41
CA ASP A 190 11.21 14.88 5.76
C ASP A 190 10.50 13.71 6.46
N MET A 191 9.19 13.54 6.26
CA MET A 191 8.41 12.41 6.75
C MET A 191 8.89 11.09 6.13
N MET A 192 9.09 11.06 4.81
CA MET A 192 9.57 9.86 4.12
C MET A 192 10.99 9.49 4.57
N ALA A 193 11.90 10.46 4.64
CA ALA A 193 13.26 10.23 5.13
C ALA A 193 13.29 9.70 6.57
N LYS A 194 12.33 10.12 7.40
CA LYS A 194 12.19 9.64 8.76
C LYS A 194 11.68 8.19 8.79
N SER A 195 10.75 7.84 7.90
CA SER A 195 10.25 6.47 7.73
C SER A 195 11.38 5.51 7.31
N ASP A 196 12.20 5.91 6.33
CA ASP A 196 13.35 5.12 5.88
C ASP A 196 14.38 4.90 7.00
N ALA A 197 14.64 5.91 7.81
CA ALA A 197 15.55 5.79 8.95
C ALA A 197 15.06 4.79 10.02
N TYR A 198 13.74 4.67 10.20
CA TYR A 198 13.17 3.64 11.07
C TYR A 198 13.32 2.24 10.49
N SER A 199 13.11 2.07 9.18
CA SER A 199 13.29 0.80 8.48
C SER A 199 14.72 0.26 8.64
N ILE A 200 15.72 1.11 8.41
CA ILE A 200 17.15 0.73 8.56
C ILE A 200 17.51 0.33 10.00
N ALA A 201 16.90 0.95 10.99
CA ALA A 201 17.20 0.65 12.41
C ALA A 201 16.61 -0.69 12.90
N TYR A 202 15.70 -1.31 12.16
CA TYR A 202 15.14 -2.62 12.50
C TYR A 202 15.79 -3.78 11.75
N ASP A 203 16.60 -3.50 10.72
CA ASP A 203 17.32 -4.52 9.94
C ASP A 203 18.73 -4.83 10.48
N ASP A 204 19.19 -4.12 11.51
CA ASP A 204 20.44 -4.33 12.27
C ASP A 204 20.15 -5.11 13.59
#